data_eddd28ea19ff2455c035d1bfc636070e
#
_entry.id   eddd28ea19ff2455c035d1bfc636070e
#
_cell.length_a   1.000
_cell.length_b   1.000
_cell.length_c   1.000
_cell.angle_alpha   90.00
_cell.angle_beta   90.00
_cell.angle_gamma   90.00
#
_symmetry.space_group_name_H-M   'P 1'
#
loop_
_entity.id
_entity.type
_entity.pdbx_description
1 polymer ?
#
loop_
_entity_poly.entity_id
_entity_poly.type
_entity_poly.pdbx_seq_one_letter_code
_entity_poly.pdbx_strand_id
1 'polypeptide(L)'
;EVDILSVWRRTLQAMAAPGAGGQIPEQRLSALATEYECRVNPVWPMPGARDCLQALAGAGLVLGIVSNAQFYTLPMLQALLGESLQRLSFSPELCAFSYRLREAKPSGAMFAGVLRTLCATRGIAPQHVLYVGNDRLKDIWPAFQAGCHTALFAGDARSLRLREDDPRCAGVQADIVVTDLQQVVEAVLGGH
;
A
#
# COMPACT_ATOMS: atom_id res chain seq x y z
N GLU A 1 -7.88 -12.03 -2.65
CA GLU A 1 -8.30 -10.80 -1.93
C GLU A 1 -9.73 -10.92 -1.44
N VAL A 2 -10.03 -10.35 -0.27
CA VAL A 2 -11.36 -10.37 0.34
C VAL A 2 -12.20 -9.23 -0.24
N ASP A 3 -13.44 -9.54 -0.66
CA ASP A 3 -14.43 -8.53 -0.99
C ASP A 3 -15.18 -8.11 0.28
N ILE A 4 -14.74 -7.01 0.89
CA ILE A 4 -15.27 -6.53 2.18
C ILE A 4 -16.76 -6.15 2.09
N LEU A 5 -17.24 -5.66 0.95
CA LEU A 5 -18.65 -5.33 0.78
C LEU A 5 -19.52 -6.60 0.76
N SER A 6 -19.04 -7.67 0.15
CA SER A 6 -19.71 -8.98 0.17
C SER A 6 -19.72 -9.57 1.59
N VAL A 7 -18.66 -9.39 2.36
CA VAL A 7 -18.62 -9.79 3.78
C VAL A 7 -19.67 -9.05 4.56
N TRP A 8 -19.71 -7.72 4.48
CA TRP A 8 -20.69 -6.89 5.18
C TRP A 8 -22.13 -7.23 4.78
N ARG A 9 -22.39 -7.43 3.47
CA ARG A 9 -23.72 -7.81 3.00
C ARG A 9 -24.20 -9.10 3.63
N ARG A 10 -23.36 -10.14 3.64
CA ARG A 10 -23.70 -11.43 4.28
C ARG A 10 -23.90 -11.32 5.78
N THR A 11 -23.05 -10.56 6.46
CA THR A 11 -23.15 -10.33 7.91
C THR A 11 -24.48 -9.66 8.27
N LEU A 12 -24.83 -8.57 7.58
CA LEU A 12 -26.08 -7.87 7.83
C LEU A 12 -27.32 -8.70 7.49
N GLN A 13 -27.25 -9.50 6.43
CA GLN A 13 -28.33 -10.45 6.09
C GLN A 13 -28.51 -11.50 7.17
N ALA A 14 -27.43 -12.03 7.74
CA ALA A 14 -27.48 -13.01 8.82
C ALA A 14 -28.01 -12.42 10.14
N MET A 15 -27.85 -11.11 10.37
CA MET A 15 -28.34 -10.40 11.54
C MET A 15 -29.78 -9.86 11.38
N ALA A 16 -30.30 -9.86 10.17
CA ALA A 16 -31.65 -9.36 9.90
C ALA A 16 -32.72 -10.28 10.49
N ALA A 17 -33.75 -9.71 11.05
CA ALA A 17 -34.92 -10.48 11.51
C ALA A 17 -35.63 -11.19 10.34
N PRO A 18 -36.26 -12.36 10.55
CA PRO A 18 -37.00 -13.04 9.51
C PRO A 18 -38.06 -12.09 8.87
N GLY A 19 -37.97 -11.92 7.55
CA GLY A 19 -38.85 -11.01 6.79
C GLY A 19 -38.31 -9.59 6.57
N ALA A 20 -37.19 -9.20 7.18
CA ALA A 20 -36.56 -7.89 6.99
C ALA A 20 -35.67 -7.78 5.74
N GLY A 21 -35.83 -8.66 4.76
CA GLY A 21 -34.96 -8.87 3.62
C GLY A 21 -35.02 -7.83 2.50
N GLY A 22 -34.79 -6.57 2.78
CA GLY A 22 -34.52 -5.56 1.75
C GLY A 22 -33.07 -5.58 1.28
N GLN A 23 -32.81 -5.34 -0.02
CA GLN A 23 -31.47 -5.11 -0.52
C GLN A 23 -30.90 -3.82 0.08
N ILE A 24 -29.75 -3.93 0.77
CA ILE A 24 -29.05 -2.77 1.28
C ILE A 24 -28.33 -2.10 0.10
N PRO A 25 -28.62 -0.82 -0.18
CA PRO A 25 -27.95 -0.09 -1.26
C PRO A 25 -26.43 -0.09 -1.03
N GLU A 26 -25.67 -0.29 -2.11
CA GLU A 26 -24.20 -0.37 -2.04
C GLU A 26 -23.56 0.86 -1.40
N GLN A 27 -24.12 2.04 -1.68
CA GLN A 27 -23.64 3.28 -1.06
C GLN A 27 -23.75 3.25 0.48
N ARG A 28 -24.84 2.72 1.04
CA ARG A 28 -25.01 2.58 2.50
C ARG A 28 -24.04 1.53 3.06
N LEU A 29 -23.87 0.44 2.33
CA LEU A 29 -22.92 -0.62 2.73
C LEU A 29 -21.48 -0.11 2.73
N SER A 30 -21.10 0.67 1.73
CA SER A 30 -19.79 1.31 1.64
C SER A 30 -19.57 2.33 2.76
N ALA A 31 -20.56 3.15 3.06
CA ALA A 31 -20.48 4.10 4.17
C ALA A 31 -20.31 3.39 5.52
N LEU A 32 -21.08 2.32 5.77
CA LEU A 32 -20.96 1.51 6.98
C LEU A 32 -19.57 0.86 7.09
N ALA A 33 -19.09 0.23 6.02
CA ALA A 33 -17.77 -0.41 6.01
C ALA A 33 -16.64 0.60 6.28
N THR A 34 -16.72 1.78 5.69
CA THR A 34 -15.74 2.86 5.91
C THR A 34 -15.79 3.37 7.35
N GLU A 35 -16.99 3.66 7.87
CA GLU A 35 -17.17 4.13 9.24
C GLU A 35 -16.67 3.11 10.26
N TYR A 36 -16.96 1.84 10.05
CA TYR A 36 -16.47 0.76 10.89
C TYR A 36 -14.94 0.72 10.88
N GLU A 37 -14.32 0.72 9.70
CA GLU A 37 -12.86 0.69 9.58
C GLU A 37 -12.21 1.87 10.30
N CYS A 38 -12.72 3.08 10.10
CA CYS A 38 -12.19 4.27 10.76
C CYS A 38 -12.24 4.19 12.30
N ARG A 39 -13.22 3.44 12.85
CA ARG A 39 -13.37 3.29 14.30
C ARG A 39 -12.53 2.15 14.89
N VAL A 40 -12.46 1.01 14.19
CA VAL A 40 -11.80 -0.18 14.73
C VAL A 40 -10.32 -0.27 14.37
N ASN A 41 -9.93 0.36 13.28
CA ASN A 41 -8.56 0.38 12.78
C ASN A 41 -8.14 1.79 12.35
N PRO A 42 -8.14 2.75 13.28
CA PRO A 42 -7.75 4.12 12.94
C PRO A 42 -6.28 4.16 12.50
N VAL A 43 -6.03 4.90 11.42
CA VAL A 43 -4.70 5.04 10.81
C VAL A 43 -4.30 6.51 10.75
N TRP A 44 -2.99 6.76 10.82
CA TRP A 44 -2.40 8.08 10.65
C TRP A 44 -1.20 7.98 9.71
N PRO A 45 -0.88 9.06 8.98
CA PRO A 45 0.37 9.10 8.24
C PRO A 45 1.55 9.05 9.21
N MET A 46 2.63 8.39 8.81
CA MET A 46 3.88 8.45 9.55
C MET A 46 4.39 9.91 9.60
N PRO A 47 5.07 10.29 10.69
CA PRO A 47 5.72 11.60 10.76
C PRO A 47 6.56 11.87 9.51
N GLY A 48 6.50 13.08 8.97
CA GLY A 48 7.23 13.47 7.77
C GLY A 48 6.76 12.87 6.45
N ALA A 49 5.66 12.07 6.42
CA ALA A 49 5.23 11.37 5.20
C ALA A 49 4.94 12.34 4.04
N ARG A 50 4.28 13.45 4.30
CA ARG A 50 3.99 14.46 3.27
C ARG A 50 5.27 15.12 2.76
N ASP A 51 6.15 15.53 3.66
CA ASP A 51 7.41 16.20 3.31
C ASP A 51 8.32 15.28 2.50
N CYS A 52 8.41 14.00 2.89
CA CYS A 52 9.13 12.97 2.15
C CYS A 52 8.58 12.83 0.72
N LEU A 53 7.26 12.68 0.56
CA LEU A 53 6.65 12.56 -0.76
C LEU A 53 6.85 13.80 -1.62
N GLN A 54 6.77 15.00 -1.03
CA GLN A 54 7.01 16.25 -1.74
C GLN A 54 8.48 16.41 -2.16
N ALA A 55 9.43 16.01 -1.31
CA ALA A 55 10.85 16.04 -1.63
C ALA A 55 11.19 15.10 -2.80
N LEU A 56 10.69 13.86 -2.75
CA LEU A 56 10.92 12.87 -3.82
C LEU A 56 10.27 13.31 -5.15
N ALA A 57 9.03 13.82 -5.10
CA ALA A 57 8.33 14.36 -6.26
C ALA A 57 9.04 15.60 -6.84
N GLY A 58 9.49 16.52 -5.97
CA GLY A 58 10.23 17.72 -6.35
C GLY A 58 11.58 17.42 -7.00
N ALA A 59 12.19 16.29 -6.68
CA ALA A 59 13.39 15.78 -7.34
C ALA A 59 13.10 15.08 -8.68
N GLY A 60 11.85 15.03 -9.13
CA GLY A 60 11.46 14.44 -10.40
C GLY A 60 11.32 12.92 -10.39
N LEU A 61 11.27 12.31 -9.21
CA LEU A 61 11.08 10.86 -9.10
C LEU A 61 9.65 10.46 -9.43
N VAL A 62 9.51 9.29 -10.06
CA VAL A 62 8.22 8.68 -10.37
C VAL A 62 7.71 7.94 -9.16
N LEU A 63 6.54 8.30 -8.65
CA LEU A 63 5.94 7.68 -7.49
C LEU A 63 4.81 6.71 -7.88
N GLY A 64 4.76 5.56 -7.20
CA GLY A 64 3.74 4.53 -7.36
C GLY A 64 3.36 3.87 -6.04
N ILE A 65 2.30 3.06 -6.06
CA ILE A 65 1.80 2.33 -4.88
C ILE A 65 1.54 0.87 -5.25
N VAL A 66 2.01 -0.06 -4.39
CA VAL A 66 1.56 -1.47 -4.42
C VAL A 66 1.05 -1.80 -3.03
N SER A 67 -0.26 -1.89 -2.84
CA SER A 67 -0.88 -2.00 -1.53
C SER A 67 -1.97 -3.08 -1.46
N ASN A 68 -1.92 -3.89 -0.39
CA ASN A 68 -3.09 -4.64 0.06
C ASN A 68 -4.06 -3.65 0.69
N ALA A 69 -5.19 -3.41 0.03
CA ALA A 69 -6.08 -2.30 0.31
C ALA A 69 -7.54 -2.66 0.07
N GLN A 70 -8.43 -1.86 0.61
CA GLN A 70 -9.85 -1.90 0.31
C GLN A 70 -10.29 -0.60 -0.38
N PHE A 71 -11.52 -0.53 -0.85
CA PHE A 71 -12.03 0.60 -1.63
C PHE A 71 -11.92 1.96 -0.90
N TYR A 72 -11.96 1.97 0.42
CA TYR A 72 -11.86 3.17 1.26
C TYR A 72 -10.40 3.64 1.49
N THR A 73 -9.40 2.81 1.19
CA THR A 73 -7.98 3.13 1.46
C THR A 73 -7.51 4.37 0.72
N LEU A 74 -7.86 4.48 -0.56
CA LEU A 74 -7.44 5.64 -1.37
C LEU A 74 -8.07 6.96 -0.90
N PRO A 75 -9.41 7.05 -0.67
CA PRO A 75 -10.02 8.24 -0.09
C PRO A 75 -9.44 8.61 1.29
N MET A 76 -9.19 7.61 2.15
CA MET A 76 -8.58 7.83 3.46
C MET A 76 -7.17 8.40 3.33
N LEU A 77 -6.33 7.82 2.46
CA LEU A 77 -4.98 8.30 2.22
C LEU A 77 -4.97 9.77 1.76
N GLN A 78 -5.83 10.12 0.82
CA GLN A 78 -5.96 11.49 0.33
C GLN A 78 -6.44 12.46 1.43
N ALA A 79 -7.41 12.05 2.25
CA ALA A 79 -7.90 12.85 3.37
C ALA A 79 -6.80 13.08 4.43
N LEU A 80 -6.02 12.05 4.75
CA LEU A 80 -4.95 12.12 5.76
C LEU A 80 -3.74 12.94 5.28
N LEU A 81 -3.40 12.88 3.99
CA LEU A 81 -2.32 13.68 3.41
C LEU A 81 -2.75 15.10 3.07
N GLY A 82 -4.07 15.38 3.07
CA GLY A 82 -4.63 16.68 2.72
C GLY A 82 -4.53 17.05 1.24
N GLU A 83 -4.11 16.09 0.39
CA GLU A 83 -3.91 16.30 -1.06
C GLU A 83 -4.29 15.05 -1.86
N SER A 84 -4.61 15.23 -3.14
CA SER A 84 -4.80 14.11 -4.06
C SER A 84 -3.46 13.46 -4.42
N LEU A 85 -3.48 12.17 -4.76
CA LEU A 85 -2.27 11.47 -5.18
C LEU A 85 -1.64 12.11 -6.42
N GLN A 86 -2.43 12.67 -7.34
CA GLN A 86 -1.93 13.37 -8.51
C GLN A 86 -1.13 14.63 -8.13
N ARG A 87 -1.58 15.37 -7.12
CA ARG A 87 -0.84 16.53 -6.60
C ARG A 87 0.46 16.14 -5.91
N LEU A 88 0.50 14.94 -5.32
CA LEU A 88 1.70 14.34 -4.76
C LEU A 88 2.54 13.61 -5.82
N SER A 89 2.27 13.83 -7.11
CA SER A 89 3.00 13.27 -8.25
C SER A 89 2.97 11.74 -8.37
N PHE A 90 1.98 11.07 -7.75
CA PHE A 90 1.76 9.66 -8.02
C PHE A 90 1.15 9.45 -9.40
N SER A 91 1.72 8.53 -10.16
CA SER A 91 1.19 8.09 -11.45
C SER A 91 0.06 7.08 -11.23
N PRO A 92 -1.20 7.36 -11.62
CA PRO A 92 -2.34 6.47 -11.37
C PRO A 92 -2.13 5.06 -11.94
N GLU A 93 -1.49 4.95 -13.09
CA GLU A 93 -1.16 3.69 -13.77
C GLU A 93 -0.11 2.84 -13.01
N LEU A 94 0.61 3.46 -12.07
CA LEU A 94 1.58 2.79 -11.19
C LEU A 94 1.02 2.55 -9.78
N CYS A 95 -0.30 2.72 -9.58
CA CYS A 95 -0.97 2.50 -8.32
C CYS A 95 -1.79 1.20 -8.36
N ALA A 96 -1.23 0.13 -7.84
CA ALA A 96 -1.86 -1.19 -7.74
C ALA A 96 -2.46 -1.41 -6.35
N PHE A 97 -3.78 -1.62 -6.30
CA PHE A 97 -4.54 -1.91 -5.09
C PHE A 97 -5.18 -3.29 -5.18
N SER A 98 -5.00 -4.12 -4.15
CA SER A 98 -5.42 -5.52 -4.16
C SER A 98 -6.92 -5.71 -4.42
N TYR A 99 -7.77 -4.85 -3.87
CA TYR A 99 -9.23 -4.94 -4.07
C TYR A 99 -9.66 -4.74 -5.53
N ARG A 100 -8.89 -3.97 -6.32
CA ARG A 100 -9.13 -3.77 -7.75
C ARG A 100 -8.65 -4.95 -8.58
N LEU A 101 -7.50 -5.50 -8.22
CA LEU A 101 -6.84 -6.56 -8.96
C LEU A 101 -7.31 -7.96 -8.55
N ARG A 102 -8.04 -8.07 -7.42
CA ARG A 102 -8.40 -9.35 -6.80
C ARG A 102 -7.18 -10.22 -6.46
N GLU A 103 -6.04 -9.58 -6.31
CA GLU A 103 -4.74 -10.17 -6.02
C GLU A 103 -4.10 -9.43 -4.85
N ALA A 104 -3.43 -10.13 -3.95
CA ALA A 104 -2.84 -9.53 -2.76
C ALA A 104 -1.37 -9.94 -2.56
N LYS A 105 -0.56 -9.06 -2.01
CA LYS A 105 0.79 -9.40 -1.53
C LYS A 105 0.70 -10.51 -0.47
N PRO A 106 1.59 -11.49 -0.43
CA PRO A 106 2.91 -11.52 -1.06
C PRO A 106 2.95 -12.03 -2.51
N SER A 107 1.83 -12.21 -3.20
CA SER A 107 1.88 -12.52 -4.64
C SER A 107 2.66 -11.47 -5.40
N GLY A 108 3.56 -11.91 -6.28
CA GLY A 108 4.36 -11.02 -7.13
C GLY A 108 3.58 -10.37 -8.28
N ALA A 109 2.33 -10.78 -8.53
CA ALA A 109 1.55 -10.32 -9.68
C ALA A 109 1.32 -8.81 -9.67
N MET A 110 1.08 -8.21 -8.49
CA MET A 110 0.91 -6.77 -8.34
C MET A 110 2.18 -6.00 -8.71
N PHE A 111 3.35 -6.47 -8.25
CA PHE A 111 4.66 -5.90 -8.60
C PHE A 111 4.93 -6.02 -10.09
N ALA A 112 4.75 -7.22 -10.64
CA ALA A 112 4.98 -7.47 -12.06
C ALA A 112 4.11 -6.57 -12.95
N GLY A 113 2.87 -6.29 -12.58
CA GLY A 113 1.97 -5.38 -13.29
C GLY A 113 2.51 -3.95 -13.32
N VAL A 114 2.84 -3.40 -12.15
CA VAL A 114 3.37 -2.04 -12.00
C VAL A 114 4.71 -1.88 -12.71
N LEU A 115 5.64 -2.83 -12.53
CA LEU A 115 6.98 -2.77 -13.13
C LEU A 115 6.94 -2.89 -14.66
N ARG A 116 6.06 -3.71 -15.23
CA ARG A 116 5.84 -3.73 -16.70
C ARG A 116 5.35 -2.40 -17.21
N THR A 117 4.38 -1.78 -16.53
CA THR A 117 3.86 -0.46 -16.90
C THR A 117 4.96 0.60 -16.80
N LEU A 118 5.73 0.60 -15.72
CA LEU A 118 6.84 1.54 -15.49
C LEU A 118 7.92 1.41 -16.59
N CYS A 119 8.32 0.18 -16.91
CA CYS A 119 9.28 -0.08 -17.97
C CYS A 119 8.74 0.40 -19.34
N ALA A 120 7.50 0.07 -19.67
CA ALA A 120 6.88 0.41 -20.95
C ALA A 120 6.65 1.92 -21.13
N THR A 121 6.26 2.63 -20.06
CA THR A 121 5.88 4.05 -20.14
C THR A 121 7.01 5.03 -19.82
N ARG A 122 8.02 4.59 -19.06
CA ARG A 122 9.11 5.45 -18.56
C ARG A 122 10.50 4.90 -18.85
N GLY A 123 10.62 3.68 -19.36
CA GLY A 123 11.92 3.02 -19.60
C GLY A 123 12.69 2.68 -18.32
N ILE A 124 12.02 2.69 -17.15
CA ILE A 124 12.65 2.41 -15.86
C ILE A 124 12.57 0.93 -15.57
N ALA A 125 13.72 0.28 -15.43
CA ALA A 125 13.81 -1.13 -15.09
C ALA A 125 13.76 -1.36 -13.56
N PRO A 126 13.40 -2.58 -13.10
CA PRO A 126 13.22 -2.89 -11.67
C PRO A 126 14.40 -2.50 -10.78
N GLN A 127 15.63 -2.68 -11.24
CA GLN A 127 16.84 -2.31 -10.49
C GLN A 127 17.03 -0.80 -10.26
N HIS A 128 16.18 0.03 -10.84
CA HIS A 128 16.12 1.48 -10.59
C HIS A 128 14.89 1.88 -9.77
N VAL A 129 14.25 0.90 -9.11
CA VAL A 129 13.09 1.10 -8.26
C VAL A 129 13.46 0.80 -6.82
N LEU A 130 13.20 1.73 -5.91
CA LEU A 130 13.23 1.49 -4.47
C LEU A 130 11.80 1.23 -3.97
N TYR A 131 11.56 0.06 -3.41
CA TYR A 131 10.30 -0.25 -2.74
C TYR A 131 10.43 -0.07 -1.24
N VAL A 132 9.58 0.75 -0.65
CA VAL A 132 9.54 1.02 0.79
C VAL A 132 8.34 0.34 1.41
N GLY A 133 8.54 -0.46 2.45
CA GLY A 133 7.46 -1.14 3.16
C GLY A 133 7.86 -1.59 4.55
N ASN A 134 6.91 -2.04 5.36
CA ASN A 134 7.10 -2.41 6.77
C ASN A 134 6.88 -3.90 7.07
N ASP A 135 6.55 -4.70 6.08
CA ASP A 135 6.32 -6.16 6.22
C ASP A 135 7.33 -6.93 5.35
N ARG A 136 8.25 -7.69 5.99
CA ARG A 136 9.27 -8.44 5.25
C ARG A 136 8.68 -9.40 4.23
N LEU A 137 7.57 -10.08 4.58
CA LEU A 137 6.93 -11.04 3.69
C LEU A 137 6.12 -10.37 2.58
N LYS A 138 5.36 -9.32 2.92
CA LYS A 138 4.41 -8.73 1.96
C LYS A 138 5.04 -7.61 1.13
N ASP A 139 6.11 -7.00 1.62
CA ASP A 139 6.75 -5.86 0.98
C ASP A 139 8.14 -6.20 0.46
N ILE A 140 9.05 -6.57 1.37
CA ILE A 140 10.47 -6.73 1.02
C ILE A 140 10.69 -7.95 0.13
N TRP A 141 10.16 -9.11 0.53
CA TRP A 141 10.34 -10.35 -0.23
C TRP A 141 9.85 -10.25 -1.69
N PRO A 142 8.61 -9.84 -1.98
CA PRO A 142 8.14 -9.77 -3.37
C PRO A 142 8.80 -8.66 -4.18
N ALA A 143 9.19 -7.54 -3.58
CA ALA A 143 9.95 -6.48 -4.26
C ALA A 143 11.36 -6.97 -4.63
N PHE A 144 12.05 -7.65 -3.70
CA PHE A 144 13.34 -8.29 -3.94
C PHE A 144 13.24 -9.32 -5.08
N GLN A 145 12.23 -10.22 -5.05
CA GLN A 145 12.00 -11.21 -6.11
C GLN A 145 11.71 -10.56 -7.47
N ALA A 146 11.15 -9.37 -7.48
CA ALA A 146 10.88 -8.60 -8.69
C ALA A 146 12.10 -7.81 -9.19
N GLY A 147 13.24 -7.88 -8.50
CA GLY A 147 14.51 -7.21 -8.86
C GLY A 147 14.57 -5.74 -8.46
N CYS A 148 13.72 -5.28 -7.54
CA CYS A 148 13.76 -3.93 -7.00
C CYS A 148 14.78 -3.83 -5.85
N HIS A 149 15.30 -2.62 -5.61
CA HIS A 149 15.87 -2.26 -4.34
C HIS A 149 14.78 -2.15 -3.27
N THR A 150 15.15 -2.38 -2.01
CA THR A 150 14.20 -2.49 -0.90
C THR A 150 14.61 -1.69 0.31
N ALA A 151 13.64 -0.99 0.92
CA ALA A 151 13.80 -0.29 2.18
C ALA A 151 12.76 -0.81 3.20
N LEU A 152 13.23 -1.38 4.31
CA LEU A 152 12.36 -1.80 5.40
C LEU A 152 12.15 -0.60 6.34
N PHE A 153 10.91 -0.12 6.42
CA PHE A 153 10.54 0.91 7.39
C PHE A 153 10.29 0.29 8.76
N ALA A 154 11.15 0.62 9.72
CA ALA A 154 11.13 0.12 11.10
C ALA A 154 10.79 1.21 12.14
N GLY A 155 10.33 2.38 11.70
CA GLY A 155 10.03 3.52 12.58
C GLY A 155 8.76 3.39 13.42
N ASP A 156 7.93 2.37 13.15
CA ASP A 156 6.76 2.06 13.97
C ASP A 156 6.73 0.58 14.36
N ALA A 157 7.08 0.29 15.61
CA ALA A 157 7.12 -1.06 16.15
C ALA A 157 5.76 -1.79 16.09
N ARG A 158 4.64 -1.05 16.10
CA ARG A 158 3.30 -1.68 16.04
C ARG A 158 2.95 -2.19 14.66
N SER A 159 3.47 -1.55 13.61
CA SER A 159 3.21 -1.93 12.22
C SER A 159 4.31 -2.81 11.61
N LEU A 160 5.53 -2.79 12.14
CA LEU A 160 6.65 -3.60 11.66
C LEU A 160 6.35 -5.10 11.75
N ARG A 161 6.63 -5.82 10.66
CA ARG A 161 6.43 -7.28 10.56
C ARG A 161 7.67 -7.94 9.98
N LEU A 162 8.52 -8.50 10.84
CA LEU A 162 9.76 -9.18 10.43
C LEU A 162 9.51 -10.57 9.85
N ARG A 163 8.42 -11.25 10.24
CA ARG A 163 8.04 -12.57 9.71
C ARG A 163 9.16 -13.61 9.81
N GLU A 164 9.84 -13.66 10.95
CA GLU A 164 11.03 -14.51 11.15
C GLU A 164 10.73 -15.99 11.00
N ASP A 165 9.49 -16.41 11.31
CA ASP A 165 9.04 -17.80 11.20
C ASP A 165 8.62 -18.20 9.76
N ASP A 166 8.57 -17.28 8.81
CA ASP A 166 8.17 -17.59 7.44
C ASP A 166 9.41 -17.98 6.60
N PRO A 167 9.47 -19.20 6.03
CA PRO A 167 10.65 -19.66 5.29
C PRO A 167 10.98 -18.80 4.05
N ARG A 168 10.01 -18.09 3.50
CA ARG A 168 10.25 -17.15 2.37
C ARG A 168 11.07 -15.93 2.80
N CYS A 169 11.03 -15.59 4.10
CA CYS A 169 11.80 -14.50 4.66
C CYS A 169 13.22 -14.91 5.08
N ALA A 170 13.49 -16.24 5.10
CA ALA A 170 14.81 -16.74 5.46
C ALA A 170 15.88 -16.25 4.48
N GLY A 171 16.89 -15.55 5.00
CA GLY A 171 17.98 -15.00 4.19
C GLY A 171 17.63 -13.74 3.36
N VAL A 172 16.37 -13.28 3.40
CA VAL A 172 15.97 -12.03 2.72
C VAL A 172 16.17 -10.86 3.66
N GLN A 173 17.06 -9.94 3.27
CA GLN A 173 17.29 -8.68 3.97
C GLN A 173 16.93 -7.53 3.02
N ALA A 174 16.41 -6.44 3.58
CA ALA A 174 16.25 -5.21 2.83
C ALA A 174 17.64 -4.59 2.57
N ASP A 175 17.79 -3.91 1.44
CA ASP A 175 19.05 -3.20 1.12
C ASP A 175 19.34 -2.12 2.16
N ILE A 176 18.28 -1.44 2.65
CA ILE A 176 18.39 -0.49 3.76
C ILE A 176 17.26 -0.70 4.77
N VAL A 177 17.53 -0.35 6.02
CA VAL A 177 16.53 -0.26 7.08
C VAL A 177 16.45 1.19 7.54
N VAL A 178 15.24 1.75 7.55
CA VAL A 178 14.99 3.14 7.91
C VAL A 178 13.99 3.23 9.06
N THR A 179 14.19 4.15 9.95
CA THR A 179 13.30 4.43 11.10
C THR A 179 12.56 5.75 10.96
N ASP A 180 12.99 6.57 10.01
CA ASP A 180 12.39 7.84 9.66
C ASP A 180 12.27 7.95 8.13
N LEU A 181 11.22 8.59 7.64
CA LEU A 181 11.00 8.74 6.20
C LEU A 181 11.99 9.73 5.55
N GLN A 182 12.60 10.62 6.32
CA GLN A 182 13.67 11.49 5.83
C GLN A 182 14.90 10.67 5.39
N GLN A 183 15.18 9.55 6.04
CA GLN A 183 16.26 8.64 5.63
C GLN A 183 16.03 8.02 4.24
N VAL A 184 14.76 7.87 3.83
CA VAL A 184 14.45 7.45 2.45
C VAL A 184 14.86 8.54 1.46
N VAL A 185 14.57 9.80 1.79
CA VAL A 185 14.97 10.96 0.96
C VAL A 185 16.50 11.03 0.85
N GLU A 186 17.20 10.88 1.97
CA GLU A 186 18.67 10.90 2.03
C GLU A 186 19.28 9.74 1.23
N ALA A 187 18.73 8.54 1.36
CA ALA A 187 19.22 7.36 0.61
C ALA A 187 19.05 7.50 -0.91
N VAL A 188 17.99 8.18 -1.35
CA VAL A 188 17.66 8.32 -2.78
C VAL A 188 18.32 9.56 -3.38
N LEU A 189 18.41 10.66 -2.65
CA LEU A 189 18.88 11.95 -3.16
C LEU A 189 20.28 12.33 -2.66
N GLY A 190 20.76 11.73 -1.57
CA GLY A 190 22.03 12.05 -0.93
C GLY A 190 23.26 11.39 -1.55
N GLY A 191 23.11 10.58 -2.58
CA GLY A 191 24.19 9.87 -3.26
C GLY A 191 24.90 10.72 -4.31
N HIS A 192 25.48 11.87 -3.88
CA HIS A 192 26.44 12.67 -4.69
C HIS A 192 27.80 12.68 -4.02
#